data_f4b6e0f1000eeee5c4475d5fb954b264
#
_entry.id   f4b6e0f1000eeee5c4475d5fb954b264
#
_cell.length_a   1.000
_cell.length_b   1.000
_cell.length_c   1.000
_cell.angle_alpha   90.00
_cell.angle_beta   90.00
_cell.angle_gamma   90.00
#
_symmetry.space_group_name_H-M   'P 1'
#
loop_
_entity.id
_entity.type
_entity.pdbx_description
1 polymer ?
#
loop_
_entity_poly.entity_id
_entity_poly.type
_entity_poly.pdbx_seq_one_letter_code
_entity_poly.pdbx_strand_id
1 'polypeptide(L)'
;TISHLGYIKRTTLSEYRSQGRGGVGSKGATTRDEDFVEEMVMANNHDYMLFFTEQGRCFWLKVYEIPEGSKTSKGRAIQNIINLPKEDKVMAYINTKDLKDEEYINSHYIMMCTKKGVVKKTSLEAYSRPRTNGINAITIREGDQLLEAKMTTGKSHIMMAVKSGKAIHFEEEKVRAMGRTAAGVRGIRLASEDDEVVGMICIEDQESTVLVVAENGYGKRSAVEDYRITNRGGKGVKTINITDKTGKLISLKNVTDQDDLMVINKSGIT
;
A
#
# COMPACT_ATOMS: atom_id res chain seq x y z
N THR A 1 -3.61 -9.86 -8.94
CA THR A 1 -4.28 -10.21 -7.68
C THR A 1 -3.30 -10.91 -6.76
N ILE A 2 -3.25 -10.49 -5.51
CA ILE A 2 -2.34 -11.00 -4.48
C ILE A 2 -3.15 -11.38 -3.25
N SER A 3 -2.91 -12.57 -2.69
CA SER A 3 -3.57 -13.03 -1.48
C SER A 3 -2.76 -12.74 -0.21
N HIS A 4 -3.42 -12.81 0.94
CA HIS A 4 -2.79 -12.61 2.25
C HIS A 4 -1.63 -13.58 2.52
N LEU A 5 -1.76 -14.83 2.10
CA LEU A 5 -0.70 -15.85 2.24
C LEU A 5 0.38 -15.77 1.15
N GLY A 6 0.33 -14.75 0.28
CA GLY A 6 1.36 -14.49 -0.73
C GLY A 6 1.23 -15.30 -2.02
N TYR A 7 0.02 -15.66 -2.42
CA TYR A 7 -0.27 -16.20 -3.75
C TYR A 7 -0.53 -15.06 -4.73
N ILE A 8 0.11 -15.12 -5.88
CA ILE A 8 0.01 -14.09 -6.92
C ILE A 8 -0.39 -14.70 -8.26
N LYS A 9 -1.20 -13.97 -9.00
CA LYS A 9 -1.54 -14.25 -10.40
C LYS A 9 -1.80 -12.96 -11.16
N ARG A 10 -1.68 -13.02 -12.49
CA ARG A 10 -2.22 -12.00 -13.38
C ARG A 10 -3.44 -12.54 -14.13
N THR A 11 -4.43 -11.68 -14.31
CA THR A 11 -5.69 -12.02 -14.99
C THR A 11 -6.05 -10.86 -15.89
N THR A 12 -6.60 -11.15 -17.07
CA THR A 12 -7.05 -10.09 -17.99
C THR A 12 -8.18 -9.29 -17.36
N LEU A 13 -8.14 -7.97 -17.51
CA LEU A 13 -9.12 -7.06 -16.93
C LEU A 13 -10.56 -7.38 -17.39
N SER A 14 -10.71 -7.88 -18.61
CA SER A 14 -12.02 -8.25 -19.18
C SER A 14 -12.79 -9.33 -18.41
N GLU A 15 -12.11 -10.08 -17.55
CA GLU A 15 -12.77 -11.07 -16.68
C GLU A 15 -13.54 -10.44 -15.51
N TYR A 16 -13.31 -9.16 -15.22
CA TYR A 16 -13.99 -8.43 -14.14
C TYR A 16 -15.08 -7.52 -14.71
N ARG A 17 -16.27 -7.55 -14.11
CA ARG A 17 -17.42 -6.71 -14.50
C ARG A 17 -17.90 -5.88 -13.32
N SER A 18 -18.25 -4.62 -13.57
CA SER A 18 -18.90 -3.78 -12.57
C SER A 18 -20.28 -4.34 -12.22
N GLN A 19 -20.68 -4.22 -10.96
CA GLN A 19 -21.98 -4.62 -10.46
C GLN A 19 -22.70 -3.44 -9.81
N GLY A 20 -24.04 -3.39 -9.96
CA GLY A 20 -24.87 -2.41 -9.29
C GLY A 20 -25.06 -2.72 -7.80
N ARG A 21 -25.66 -1.77 -7.07
CA ARG A 21 -26.03 -1.96 -5.66
C ARG A 21 -26.94 -3.17 -5.46
N GLY A 22 -26.70 -3.94 -4.41
CA GLY A 22 -27.50 -5.11 -4.06
C GLY A 22 -27.16 -6.38 -4.84
N GLY A 23 -26.10 -6.35 -5.65
CA GLY A 23 -25.58 -7.55 -6.31
C GLY A 23 -24.95 -8.54 -5.33
N VAL A 24 -24.92 -9.82 -5.71
CA VAL A 24 -24.36 -10.90 -4.88
C VAL A 24 -22.83 -10.87 -4.83
N GLY A 25 -22.20 -10.04 -5.67
CA GLY A 25 -20.75 -10.04 -5.84
C GLY A 25 -20.26 -11.18 -6.72
N SER A 26 -19.02 -11.10 -7.14
CA SER A 26 -18.39 -12.18 -7.91
C SER A 26 -17.08 -12.61 -7.25
N LYS A 27 -16.77 -13.90 -7.37
CA LYS A 27 -15.55 -14.46 -6.78
C LYS A 27 -14.32 -13.95 -7.53
N GLY A 28 -13.45 -13.17 -6.86
CA GLY A 28 -12.23 -12.61 -7.42
C GLY A 28 -11.04 -13.57 -7.43
N ALA A 29 -11.05 -14.58 -6.58
CA ALA A 29 -10.06 -15.65 -6.52
C ALA A 29 -10.62 -16.85 -5.75
N THR A 30 -10.11 -18.05 -6.02
CA THR A 30 -10.23 -19.17 -5.10
C THR A 30 -8.97 -19.17 -4.23
N THR A 31 -9.16 -19.03 -2.93
CA THR A 31 -8.08 -19.04 -1.96
C THR A 31 -8.00 -20.37 -1.24
N ARG A 32 -6.91 -20.63 -0.53
CA ARG A 32 -6.81 -21.71 0.45
C ARG A 32 -7.66 -21.40 1.68
N ASP A 33 -7.93 -22.41 2.49
CA ASP A 33 -8.53 -22.19 3.80
C ASP A 33 -7.72 -21.15 4.58
N GLU A 34 -8.41 -20.21 5.21
CA GLU A 34 -7.82 -19.09 5.96
C GLU A 34 -7.08 -18.02 5.10
N ASP A 35 -7.10 -18.11 3.76
CA ASP A 35 -6.53 -17.11 2.87
C ASP A 35 -7.62 -16.21 2.26
N PHE A 36 -7.26 -15.00 1.87
CA PHE A 36 -8.16 -14.03 1.22
C PHE A 36 -7.38 -13.13 0.27
N VAL A 37 -8.05 -12.52 -0.71
CA VAL A 37 -7.43 -11.53 -1.60
C VAL A 37 -7.15 -10.26 -0.79
N GLU A 38 -5.90 -9.84 -0.76
CA GLU A 38 -5.45 -8.68 0.00
C GLU A 38 -5.21 -7.47 -0.90
N GLU A 39 -4.73 -7.69 -2.13
CA GLU A 39 -4.34 -6.62 -3.05
C GLU A 39 -4.75 -6.93 -4.49
N MET A 40 -5.17 -5.89 -5.21
CA MET A 40 -5.37 -5.94 -6.65
C MET A 40 -4.66 -4.73 -7.28
N VAL A 41 -3.81 -4.99 -8.27
CA VAL A 41 -3.01 -3.97 -8.95
C VAL A 41 -3.28 -4.03 -10.44
N MET A 42 -3.52 -2.88 -11.05
CA MET A 42 -3.63 -2.73 -12.51
C MET A 42 -2.24 -2.53 -13.10
N ALA A 43 -1.88 -3.29 -14.13
CA ALA A 43 -0.56 -3.23 -14.74
C ALA A 43 -0.58 -3.66 -16.21
N ASN A 44 0.40 -3.20 -16.98
CA ASN A 44 0.66 -3.69 -18.32
C ASN A 44 1.72 -4.80 -18.30
N ASN A 45 1.63 -5.73 -19.23
CA ASN A 45 2.55 -6.90 -19.28
C ASN A 45 4.03 -6.54 -19.31
N HIS A 46 4.40 -5.43 -19.93
CA HIS A 46 5.79 -5.00 -20.09
C HIS A 46 6.30 -4.10 -18.96
N ASP A 47 5.44 -3.76 -18.01
CA ASP A 47 5.83 -2.99 -16.84
C ASP A 47 6.69 -3.82 -15.88
N TYR A 48 7.51 -3.13 -15.06
CA TYR A 48 8.12 -3.73 -13.90
C TYR A 48 7.23 -3.56 -12.68
N MET A 49 6.94 -4.66 -12.00
CA MET A 49 6.35 -4.66 -10.68
C MET A 49 7.46 -4.71 -9.62
N LEU A 50 7.46 -3.73 -8.71
CA LEU A 50 8.34 -3.69 -7.55
C LEU A 50 7.60 -4.28 -6.35
N PHE A 51 8.31 -5.13 -5.60
CA PHE A 51 7.81 -5.78 -4.39
C PHE A 51 8.62 -5.29 -3.19
N PHE A 52 7.97 -4.64 -2.25
CA PHE A 52 8.60 -4.16 -1.01
C PHE A 52 8.18 -5.05 0.14
N THR A 53 9.17 -5.54 0.90
CA THR A 53 8.93 -6.53 1.94
C THR A 53 8.86 -5.92 3.34
N GLU A 54 8.27 -6.66 4.26
CA GLU A 54 8.12 -6.28 5.66
C GLU A 54 9.47 -5.98 6.34
N GLN A 55 10.52 -6.72 5.95
CA GLN A 55 11.89 -6.53 6.46
C GLN A 55 12.70 -5.47 5.70
N GLY A 56 12.08 -4.76 4.74
CA GLY A 56 12.68 -3.63 4.06
C GLY A 56 13.46 -3.95 2.81
N ARG A 57 13.17 -5.04 2.13
CA ARG A 57 13.77 -5.44 0.85
C ARG A 57 12.91 -5.02 -0.34
N CYS A 58 13.54 -4.85 -1.51
CA CYS A 58 12.85 -4.64 -2.78
C CYS A 58 13.27 -5.71 -3.78
N PHE A 59 12.27 -6.30 -4.46
CA PHE A 59 12.42 -7.24 -5.57
C PHE A 59 11.66 -6.74 -6.79
N TRP A 60 11.97 -7.28 -7.97
CA TRP A 60 11.35 -6.92 -9.25
C TRP A 60 10.88 -8.15 -10.01
N LEU A 61 9.78 -8.00 -10.73
CA LEU A 61 9.37 -8.89 -11.81
C LEU A 61 8.80 -8.06 -12.96
N LYS A 62 9.03 -8.49 -14.19
CA LYS A 62 8.17 -8.07 -15.31
C LYS A 62 6.78 -8.64 -15.08
N VAL A 63 5.75 -7.87 -15.38
CA VAL A 63 4.36 -8.32 -15.16
C VAL A 63 4.08 -9.61 -15.92
N TYR A 64 4.62 -9.78 -17.14
CA TYR A 64 4.45 -11.03 -17.91
C TYR A 64 5.10 -12.25 -17.25
N GLU A 65 6.04 -12.08 -16.32
CA GLU A 65 6.66 -13.18 -15.55
C GLU A 65 5.76 -13.68 -14.44
N ILE A 66 4.74 -12.89 -14.05
CA ILE A 66 3.73 -13.30 -13.09
C ILE A 66 2.81 -14.33 -13.76
N PRO A 67 2.59 -15.51 -13.15
CA PRO A 67 1.78 -16.56 -13.74
C PRO A 67 0.38 -16.09 -14.10
N GLU A 68 -0.04 -16.39 -15.33
CA GLU A 68 -1.40 -16.16 -15.77
C GLU A 68 -2.36 -17.14 -15.08
N GLY A 69 -3.50 -16.66 -14.69
CA GLY A 69 -4.53 -17.44 -14.06
C GLY A 69 -5.91 -16.90 -14.35
N SER A 70 -6.89 -17.80 -14.42
CA SER A 70 -8.30 -17.39 -14.50
C SER A 70 -8.74 -16.68 -13.22
N LYS A 71 -9.86 -15.99 -13.29
CA LYS A 71 -10.45 -15.29 -12.14
C LYS A 71 -10.58 -16.19 -10.91
N THR A 72 -10.89 -17.45 -11.08
CA THR A 72 -11.11 -18.43 -9.99
C THR A 72 -9.86 -19.20 -9.58
N SER A 73 -8.72 -19.06 -10.27
CA SER A 73 -7.49 -19.78 -9.92
C SER A 73 -6.86 -19.23 -8.64
N LYS A 74 -6.07 -20.06 -7.95
CA LYS A 74 -5.35 -19.67 -6.72
C LYS A 74 -4.10 -18.85 -6.97
N GLY A 75 -3.52 -18.93 -8.18
CA GLY A 75 -2.20 -18.38 -8.48
C GLY A 75 -1.05 -19.24 -7.95
N ARG A 76 0.14 -18.66 -7.89
CA ARG A 76 1.36 -19.32 -7.37
C ARG A 76 1.92 -18.57 -6.18
N ALA A 77 2.57 -19.29 -5.28
CA ALA A 77 3.25 -18.66 -4.15
C ALA A 77 4.38 -17.74 -4.65
N ILE A 78 4.39 -16.50 -4.18
CA ILE A 78 5.37 -15.50 -4.59
C ILE A 78 6.80 -15.92 -4.25
N GLN A 79 6.98 -16.70 -3.19
CA GLN A 79 8.28 -17.28 -2.79
C GLN A 79 8.88 -18.22 -3.84
N ASN A 80 8.06 -18.76 -4.76
CA ASN A 80 8.51 -19.59 -5.87
C ASN A 80 8.85 -18.78 -7.12
N ILE A 81 8.60 -17.47 -7.11
CA ILE A 81 8.78 -16.58 -8.26
C ILE A 81 9.91 -15.59 -8.01
N ILE A 82 10.06 -15.11 -6.78
CA ILE A 82 11.16 -14.25 -6.34
C ILE A 82 11.92 -14.91 -5.19
N ASN A 83 13.18 -14.53 -5.00
CA ASN A 83 14.04 -15.06 -3.93
C ASN A 83 13.70 -14.44 -2.56
N LEU A 84 12.43 -14.55 -2.18
CA LEU A 84 11.95 -14.02 -0.90
C LEU A 84 12.37 -14.97 0.24
N PRO A 85 13.04 -14.48 1.30
CA PRO A 85 13.29 -15.26 2.51
C PRO A 85 11.98 -15.78 3.13
N LYS A 86 12.01 -16.97 3.73
CA LYS A 86 10.80 -17.62 4.28
C LYS A 86 10.12 -16.81 5.36
N GLU A 87 10.90 -16.07 6.14
CA GLU A 87 10.42 -15.25 7.26
C GLU A 87 9.94 -13.86 6.81
N ASP A 88 10.13 -13.51 5.55
CA ASP A 88 9.74 -12.20 5.02
C ASP A 88 8.42 -12.28 4.25
N LYS A 89 7.74 -11.15 4.16
CA LYS A 89 6.44 -11.01 3.50
C LYS A 89 6.45 -9.75 2.62
N VAL A 90 5.83 -9.83 1.45
CA VAL A 90 5.62 -8.64 0.62
C VAL A 90 4.49 -7.80 1.22
N MET A 91 4.75 -6.53 1.43
CA MET A 91 3.80 -5.58 2.03
C MET A 91 3.27 -4.56 1.02
N ALA A 92 4.01 -4.27 -0.04
CA ALA A 92 3.60 -3.29 -1.03
C ALA A 92 4.01 -3.70 -2.44
N TYR A 93 3.20 -3.31 -3.39
CA TYR A 93 3.35 -3.61 -4.81
C TYR A 93 3.26 -2.30 -5.58
N ILE A 94 4.31 -1.96 -6.33
CA ILE A 94 4.33 -0.73 -7.14
C ILE A 94 4.56 -1.10 -8.58
N ASN A 95 3.59 -0.76 -9.42
CA ASN A 95 3.73 -0.86 -10.86
C ASN A 95 4.53 0.32 -11.38
N THR A 96 5.59 0.05 -12.11
CA THR A 96 6.43 1.08 -12.74
C THR A 96 6.42 0.92 -14.26
N LYS A 97 6.67 2.01 -14.95
CA LYS A 97 6.81 2.02 -16.41
C LYS A 97 8.24 1.65 -16.83
N ASP A 98 8.89 2.48 -17.61
CA ASP A 98 10.25 2.22 -18.10
C ASP A 98 11.31 2.70 -17.10
N LEU A 99 11.98 1.75 -16.45
CA LEU A 99 13.07 2.04 -15.49
C LEU A 99 14.38 2.48 -16.17
N LYS A 100 14.44 2.55 -17.52
CA LYS A 100 15.55 3.11 -18.29
C LYS A 100 15.32 4.57 -18.69
N ASP A 101 14.11 5.06 -18.58
CA ASP A 101 13.76 6.45 -18.83
C ASP A 101 14.27 7.34 -17.70
N GLU A 102 15.36 8.08 -17.94
CA GLU A 102 16.02 8.90 -16.94
C GLU A 102 15.11 10.01 -16.41
N GLU A 103 14.28 10.62 -17.24
CA GLU A 103 13.32 11.63 -16.78
C GLU A 103 12.31 11.02 -15.82
N TYR A 104 11.75 9.86 -16.15
CA TYR A 104 10.78 9.16 -15.33
C TYR A 104 11.36 8.77 -13.96
N ILE A 105 12.52 8.11 -13.91
CA ILE A 105 13.11 7.63 -12.66
C ILE A 105 13.64 8.77 -11.77
N ASN A 106 14.01 9.91 -12.35
CA ASN A 106 14.50 11.07 -11.59
C ASN A 106 13.39 12.05 -11.19
N SER A 107 12.20 11.91 -11.74
CA SER A 107 11.03 12.75 -11.40
C SER A 107 10.04 12.07 -10.46
N HIS A 108 10.28 10.81 -10.11
CA HIS A 108 9.42 10.03 -9.22
C HIS A 108 10.17 9.57 -7.97
N TYR A 109 9.42 9.34 -6.91
CA TYR A 109 9.93 8.92 -5.62
C TYR A 109 9.12 7.73 -5.10
N ILE A 110 9.72 6.98 -4.20
CA ILE A 110 9.03 5.96 -3.40
C ILE A 110 8.93 6.49 -1.96
N MET A 111 7.71 6.73 -1.53
CA MET A 111 7.38 7.01 -0.13
C MET A 111 7.07 5.72 0.59
N MET A 112 7.70 5.51 1.72
CA MET A 112 7.52 4.32 2.57
C MET A 112 7.09 4.73 3.96
N CYS A 113 6.26 3.93 4.60
CA CYS A 113 5.98 4.06 6.02
C CYS A 113 6.07 2.73 6.75
N THR A 114 6.39 2.80 8.03
CA THR A 114 6.47 1.65 8.92
C THR A 114 5.30 1.64 9.91
N LYS A 115 5.05 0.50 10.52
CA LYS A 115 4.00 0.35 11.55
C LYS A 115 4.23 1.25 12.77
N LYS A 116 5.48 1.55 13.10
CA LYS A 116 5.83 2.44 14.24
C LYS A 116 5.84 3.93 13.88
N GLY A 117 5.43 4.30 12.67
CA GLY A 117 5.23 5.69 12.29
C GLY A 117 6.44 6.37 11.64
N VAL A 118 7.42 5.63 11.20
CA VAL A 118 8.54 6.15 10.40
C VAL A 118 8.09 6.35 8.96
N VAL A 119 8.54 7.43 8.33
CA VAL A 119 8.34 7.72 6.92
C VAL A 119 9.69 7.93 6.24
N LYS A 120 9.82 7.50 4.99
CA LYS A 120 11.03 7.64 4.19
C LYS A 120 10.70 7.94 2.74
N LYS A 121 11.49 8.79 2.11
CA LYS A 121 11.40 9.13 0.71
C LYS A 121 12.72 8.80 0.01
N THR A 122 12.66 8.07 -1.09
CA THR A 122 13.82 7.72 -1.89
C THR A 122 13.48 7.89 -3.37
N SER A 123 14.41 8.41 -4.17
CA SER A 123 14.21 8.54 -5.62
C SER A 123 13.96 7.17 -6.27
N LEU A 124 13.06 7.12 -7.25
CA LEU A 124 12.82 5.89 -8.02
C LEU A 124 14.09 5.39 -8.73
N GLU A 125 15.01 6.29 -9.09
CA GLU A 125 16.31 5.93 -9.66
C GLU A 125 17.07 4.93 -8.81
N ALA A 126 16.97 5.01 -7.48
CA ALA A 126 17.62 4.07 -6.56
C ALA A 126 17.14 2.63 -6.72
N TYR A 127 15.97 2.43 -7.33
CA TYR A 127 15.35 1.12 -7.61
C TYR A 127 15.28 0.80 -9.11
N SER A 128 16.02 1.53 -9.95
CA SER A 128 15.96 1.38 -11.42
C SER A 128 16.79 0.25 -11.98
N ARG A 129 17.58 -0.42 -11.15
CA ARG A 129 18.48 -1.52 -11.55
C ARG A 129 18.07 -2.82 -10.89
N PRO A 130 17.16 -3.59 -11.55
CA PRO A 130 16.67 -4.87 -11.02
C PRO A 130 17.79 -5.85 -10.70
N ARG A 131 17.66 -6.56 -9.57
CA ARG A 131 18.56 -7.65 -9.16
C ARG A 131 17.75 -8.82 -8.64
N THR A 132 18.11 -10.02 -9.06
CA THR A 132 17.41 -11.27 -8.73
C THR A 132 17.31 -11.51 -7.21
N ASN A 133 18.36 -11.19 -6.48
CA ASN A 133 18.41 -11.38 -5.02
C ASN A 133 17.81 -10.20 -4.23
N GLY A 134 17.21 -9.25 -4.94
CA GLY A 134 16.68 -8.03 -4.30
C GLY A 134 17.77 -7.11 -3.77
N ILE A 135 17.32 -5.97 -3.26
CA ILE A 135 18.19 -4.96 -2.61
C ILE A 135 17.56 -4.47 -1.32
N ASN A 136 18.35 -3.83 -0.48
CA ASN A 136 17.80 -3.09 0.67
C ASN A 136 17.05 -1.86 0.17
N ALA A 137 15.82 -1.71 0.62
CA ALA A 137 14.95 -0.57 0.30
C ALA A 137 14.89 0.44 1.44
N ILE A 138 14.93 -0.03 2.66
CA ILE A 138 14.91 0.74 3.90
C ILE A 138 15.55 -0.08 5.02
N THR A 139 16.25 0.56 5.93
CA THR A 139 16.69 -0.09 7.16
C THR A 139 15.55 -0.06 8.18
N ILE A 140 15.00 -1.23 8.49
CA ILE A 140 13.94 -1.38 9.50
C ILE A 140 14.56 -1.39 10.89
N ARG A 141 14.05 -0.54 11.79
CA ARG A 141 14.47 -0.51 13.19
C ARG A 141 13.96 -1.72 13.94
N GLU A 142 14.64 -2.09 15.01
CA GLU A 142 14.24 -3.20 15.86
C GLU A 142 12.78 -3.06 16.33
N GLY A 143 12.01 -4.13 16.22
CA GLY A 143 10.59 -4.16 16.58
C GLY A 143 9.64 -3.46 15.61
N ASP A 144 10.14 -2.92 14.50
CA ASP A 144 9.32 -2.27 13.48
C ASP A 144 9.18 -3.14 12.22
N GLN A 145 8.30 -2.75 11.34
CA GLN A 145 8.02 -3.43 10.08
C GLN A 145 7.59 -2.41 9.03
N LEU A 146 7.99 -2.63 7.77
CA LEU A 146 7.44 -1.86 6.65
C LEU A 146 5.95 -2.17 6.52
N LEU A 147 5.14 -1.13 6.35
CA LEU A 147 3.70 -1.25 6.15
C LEU A 147 3.29 -0.97 4.71
N GLU A 148 3.74 0.15 4.15
CA GLU A 148 3.33 0.65 2.85
C GLU A 148 4.48 1.28 2.08
N ALA A 149 4.39 1.22 0.75
CA ALA A 149 5.21 1.98 -0.17
C ALA A 149 4.32 2.50 -1.31
N LYS A 150 4.47 3.76 -1.67
CA LYS A 150 3.71 4.44 -2.72
C LYS A 150 4.64 5.24 -3.61
N MET A 151 4.33 5.31 -4.91
CA MET A 151 5.05 6.20 -5.83
C MET A 151 4.46 7.60 -5.77
N THR A 152 5.35 8.61 -5.77
CA THR A 152 4.99 10.03 -5.73
C THR A 152 5.78 10.82 -6.76
N THR A 153 5.35 12.05 -7.02
CA THR A 153 6.00 12.96 -7.98
C THR A 153 6.77 14.11 -7.34
N GLY A 154 6.88 14.13 -6.00
CA GLY A 154 7.59 15.15 -5.24
C GLY A 154 6.71 16.21 -4.61
N LYS A 155 5.46 16.35 -5.04
CA LYS A 155 4.50 17.38 -4.60
C LYS A 155 3.20 16.82 -4.03
N SER A 156 3.20 15.56 -3.63
CA SER A 156 2.04 14.93 -3.06
C SER A 156 1.72 15.46 -1.66
N HIS A 157 0.47 15.31 -1.26
CA HIS A 157 0.05 15.40 0.14
C HIS A 157 0.07 14.01 0.75
N ILE A 158 0.72 13.88 1.89
CA ILE A 158 0.86 12.60 2.60
C ILE A 158 -0.10 12.58 3.78
N MET A 159 -0.85 11.50 3.91
CA MET A 159 -1.64 11.22 5.10
C MET A 159 -1.29 9.85 5.65
N MET A 160 -1.17 9.78 6.97
CA MET A 160 -0.95 8.54 7.72
C MET A 160 -2.00 8.46 8.81
N ALA A 161 -2.57 7.28 9.02
CA ALA A 161 -3.55 7.04 10.07
C ALA A 161 -3.11 5.92 10.99
N VAL A 162 -3.52 5.98 12.25
CA VAL A 162 -3.17 5.01 13.30
C VAL A 162 -4.41 4.30 13.85
N LYS A 163 -4.24 3.13 14.43
CA LYS A 163 -5.31 2.31 15.01
C LYS A 163 -6.20 3.07 15.99
N SER A 164 -5.62 3.99 16.76
CA SER A 164 -6.34 4.81 17.74
C SER A 164 -7.26 5.87 17.14
N GLY A 165 -7.35 5.94 15.79
CA GLY A 165 -8.31 6.78 15.09
C GLY A 165 -7.84 8.21 14.79
N LYS A 166 -6.55 8.47 14.84
CA LYS A 166 -5.95 9.75 14.42
C LYS A 166 -5.30 9.64 13.06
N ALA A 167 -5.26 10.75 12.33
CA ALA A 167 -4.55 10.90 11.07
C ALA A 167 -3.77 12.21 11.04
N ILE A 168 -2.59 12.17 10.41
CA ILE A 168 -1.76 13.34 10.14
C ILE A 168 -1.76 13.63 8.65
N HIS A 169 -1.71 14.92 8.30
CA HIS A 169 -1.64 15.42 6.94
C HIS A 169 -0.47 16.37 6.81
N PHE A 170 0.48 16.06 5.95
CA PHE A 170 1.63 16.93 5.66
C PHE A 170 2.02 16.87 4.19
N GLU A 171 2.73 17.88 3.71
CA GLU A 171 3.23 17.93 2.34
C GLU A 171 4.44 17.00 2.19
N GLU A 172 4.56 16.34 1.05
CA GLU A 172 5.68 15.44 0.73
C GLU A 172 7.04 16.14 0.87
N GLU A 173 7.12 17.43 0.56
CA GLU A 173 8.32 18.25 0.67
C GLU A 173 8.91 18.31 2.11
N LYS A 174 8.08 18.01 3.12
CA LYS A 174 8.55 17.91 4.52
C LYS A 174 9.40 16.67 4.79
N VAL A 175 9.45 15.75 3.85
CA VAL A 175 10.33 14.58 3.88
C VAL A 175 11.39 14.74 2.81
N ARG A 176 12.64 14.96 3.22
CA ARG A 176 13.75 15.03 2.26
C ARG A 176 14.01 13.65 1.64
N ALA A 177 14.42 13.62 0.38
CA ALA A 177 14.88 12.39 -0.25
C ALA A 177 16.15 11.87 0.43
N MET A 178 16.25 10.58 0.63
CA MET A 178 17.38 9.91 1.25
C MET A 178 17.70 8.60 0.54
N GLY A 179 18.87 8.05 0.79
CA GLY A 179 19.35 6.82 0.16
C GLY A 179 18.58 5.58 0.66
N ARG A 180 18.72 4.47 -0.07
CA ARG A 180 18.02 3.20 0.20
C ARG A 180 18.27 2.64 1.61
N THR A 181 19.48 2.81 2.14
CA THR A 181 19.85 2.25 3.45
C THR A 181 19.45 3.13 4.64
N ALA A 182 18.89 4.31 4.41
CA ALA A 182 18.39 5.15 5.49
C ALA A 182 17.17 4.49 6.18
N ALA A 183 17.04 4.72 7.48
CA ALA A 183 15.90 4.23 8.28
C ALA A 183 14.67 5.14 8.17
N GLY A 184 14.85 6.38 7.73
CA GLY A 184 13.78 7.35 7.63
C GLY A 184 13.64 8.27 8.85
N VAL A 185 12.56 9.03 8.86
CA VAL A 185 12.26 10.05 9.88
C VAL A 185 10.86 9.81 10.46
N ARG A 186 10.55 10.42 11.59
CA ARG A 186 9.22 10.31 12.19
C ARG A 186 8.17 10.97 11.29
N GLY A 187 7.18 10.20 10.87
CA GLY A 187 6.02 10.68 10.12
C GLY A 187 4.86 11.07 11.02
N ILE A 188 4.50 10.19 11.95
CA ILE A 188 3.44 10.40 12.94
C ILE A 188 3.91 9.92 14.31
N ARG A 189 3.42 10.56 15.37
CA ARG A 189 3.64 10.12 16.75
C ARG A 189 2.49 9.20 17.16
N LEU A 190 2.81 7.99 17.58
CA LEU A 190 1.87 7.03 18.11
C LEU A 190 1.31 7.49 19.47
N ALA A 191 0.07 7.11 19.78
CA ALA A 191 -0.57 7.43 21.05
C ALA A 191 -0.01 6.61 22.21
N SER A 192 0.40 5.36 21.95
CA SER A 192 0.98 4.42 22.90
C SER A 192 1.90 3.43 22.19
N GLU A 193 2.57 2.57 22.93
CA GLU A 193 3.41 1.51 22.34
C GLU A 193 2.59 0.47 21.56
N ASP A 194 1.33 0.27 21.94
CA ASP A 194 0.41 -0.66 21.27
C ASP A 194 -0.25 -0.06 20.01
N ASP A 195 -0.10 1.24 19.79
CA ASP A 195 -0.64 1.90 18.61
C ASP A 195 0.24 1.62 17.38
N GLU A 196 -0.37 1.59 16.22
CA GLU A 196 0.32 1.35 14.96
C GLU A 196 -0.30 2.18 13.84
N VAL A 197 0.52 2.50 12.84
CA VAL A 197 0.04 3.00 11.55
C VAL A 197 -0.73 1.90 10.85
N VAL A 198 -1.89 2.23 10.30
CA VAL A 198 -2.74 1.30 9.55
C VAL A 198 -2.73 1.57 8.04
N GLY A 199 -2.27 2.72 7.63
CA GLY A 199 -2.17 3.08 6.22
C GLY A 199 -1.50 4.41 5.99
N MET A 200 -0.99 4.58 4.78
CA MET A 200 -0.48 5.83 4.23
C MET A 200 -1.09 6.03 2.86
N ILE A 201 -1.57 7.23 2.58
CA ILE A 201 -2.00 7.65 1.24
C ILE A 201 -1.17 8.84 0.76
N CYS A 202 -0.98 8.91 -0.56
CA CYS A 202 -0.30 10.00 -1.23
C CYS A 202 -1.29 10.60 -2.22
N ILE A 203 -1.67 11.86 -2.01
CA ILE A 203 -2.71 12.54 -2.77
C ILE A 203 -2.06 13.60 -3.65
N GLU A 204 -2.28 13.52 -4.95
CA GLU A 204 -1.76 14.46 -5.95
C GLU A 204 -2.85 15.30 -6.59
N ASP A 205 -4.09 14.82 -6.59
CA ASP A 205 -5.25 15.55 -7.12
C ASP A 205 -6.13 16.13 -6.00
N GLN A 206 -6.82 17.22 -6.30
CA GLN A 206 -7.71 17.89 -5.36
C GLN A 206 -9.12 17.28 -5.31
N GLU A 207 -9.44 16.35 -6.18
CA GLU A 207 -10.74 15.68 -6.24
C GLU A 207 -10.84 14.48 -5.29
N SER A 208 -9.69 13.99 -4.82
CA SER A 208 -9.65 12.89 -3.88
C SER A 208 -10.27 13.25 -2.53
N THR A 209 -11.00 12.31 -1.97
CA THR A 209 -11.49 12.33 -0.60
C THR A 209 -10.85 11.19 0.20
N VAL A 210 -10.96 11.27 1.52
CA VAL A 210 -10.36 10.31 2.44
C VAL A 210 -11.43 9.35 2.93
N LEU A 211 -11.22 8.06 2.71
CA LEU A 211 -12.05 6.98 3.25
C LEU A 211 -11.29 6.29 4.38
N VAL A 212 -11.91 6.25 5.55
CA VAL A 212 -11.43 5.47 6.69
C VAL A 212 -12.45 4.39 7.03
N VAL A 213 -11.95 3.21 7.39
CA VAL A 213 -12.77 2.05 7.76
C VAL A 213 -12.26 1.48 9.08
N ALA A 214 -13.18 1.21 9.99
CA ALA A 214 -12.92 0.58 11.27
C ALA A 214 -13.24 -0.94 11.21
N GLU A 215 -12.72 -1.65 12.18
CA GLU A 215 -12.71 -3.11 12.32
C GLU A 215 -14.11 -3.74 12.21
N ASN A 216 -15.13 -3.09 12.79
CA ASN A 216 -16.52 -3.57 12.80
C ASN A 216 -17.36 -3.05 11.62
N GLY A 217 -16.71 -2.62 10.52
CA GLY A 217 -17.37 -2.23 9.28
C GLY A 217 -17.90 -0.79 9.24
N TYR A 218 -17.65 0.01 10.26
CA TYR A 218 -17.96 1.44 10.24
C TYR A 218 -16.94 2.20 9.41
N GLY A 219 -17.41 3.03 8.50
CA GLY A 219 -16.58 3.84 7.64
C GLY A 219 -17.06 5.27 7.55
N LYS A 220 -16.16 6.15 7.16
CA LYS A 220 -16.41 7.57 6.95
C LYS A 220 -15.60 8.06 5.76
N ARG A 221 -16.27 8.84 4.89
CA ARG A 221 -15.61 9.56 3.80
C ARG A 221 -15.60 11.06 4.15
N SER A 222 -14.44 11.69 4.05
CA SER A 222 -14.24 13.10 4.39
C SER A 222 -13.45 13.80 3.28
N ALA A 223 -13.63 15.12 3.17
CA ALA A 223 -12.78 15.94 2.31
C ALA A 223 -11.35 15.99 2.85
N VAL A 224 -10.36 16.12 1.97
CA VAL A 224 -8.95 16.25 2.38
C VAL A 224 -8.75 17.52 3.23
N GLU A 225 -9.48 18.59 2.92
CA GLU A 225 -9.43 19.88 3.61
C GLU A 225 -9.90 19.80 5.08
N ASP A 226 -10.67 18.78 5.45
CA ASP A 226 -11.05 18.53 6.85
C ASP A 226 -9.85 18.17 7.73
N TYR A 227 -8.75 17.79 7.11
CA TYR A 227 -7.49 17.48 7.77
C TYR A 227 -6.50 18.63 7.55
N ARG A 228 -6.27 19.42 8.59
CA ARG A 228 -5.31 20.53 8.49
C ARG A 228 -3.90 20.04 8.12
N ILE A 229 -3.24 20.79 7.27
CA ILE A 229 -1.85 20.54 6.93
C ILE A 229 -0.97 20.94 8.12
N THR A 230 -0.11 20.01 8.54
CA THR A 230 0.84 20.22 9.64
C THR A 230 2.24 19.82 9.22
N ASN A 231 3.21 19.99 10.10
CA ASN A 231 4.50 19.34 9.93
C ASN A 231 4.40 17.84 10.25
N ARG A 232 5.25 17.03 9.62
CA ARG A 232 5.36 15.61 9.97
C ARG A 232 5.79 15.43 11.44
N GLY A 233 5.55 14.25 11.99
CA GLY A 233 6.02 13.87 13.33
C GLY A 233 5.10 14.29 14.47
N GLY A 234 3.99 14.96 14.19
CA GLY A 234 2.95 15.28 15.16
C GLY A 234 2.03 14.11 15.47
N LYS A 235 1.06 14.34 16.36
CA LYS A 235 0.05 13.35 16.77
C LYS A 235 -1.10 13.20 15.79
N GLY A 236 -1.27 14.16 14.87
CA GLY A 236 -2.44 14.23 13.98
C GLY A 236 -3.73 14.68 14.67
N VAL A 237 -4.82 14.58 13.93
CA VAL A 237 -6.18 14.92 14.37
C VAL A 237 -7.07 13.68 14.36
N LYS A 238 -8.13 13.70 15.17
CA LYS A 238 -9.10 12.61 15.18
C LYS A 238 -9.81 12.51 13.82
N THR A 239 -9.78 11.34 13.20
CA THR A 239 -10.50 11.05 11.96
C THR A 239 -11.79 10.27 12.19
N ILE A 240 -11.77 9.32 13.13
CA ILE A 240 -12.95 8.55 13.53
C ILE A 240 -12.91 8.33 15.04
N ASN A 241 -14.07 8.30 15.66
CA ASN A 241 -14.17 8.01 17.08
C ASN A 241 -14.12 6.50 17.30
N ILE A 242 -13.08 6.03 17.97
CA ILE A 242 -12.89 4.62 18.28
C ILE A 242 -13.68 4.26 19.55
N THR A 243 -14.60 3.32 19.41
CA THR A 243 -15.46 2.80 20.47
C THR A 243 -15.54 1.28 20.35
N ASP A 244 -16.10 0.59 21.33
CA ASP A 244 -16.37 -0.85 21.26
C ASP A 244 -17.26 -1.21 20.05
N LYS A 245 -18.15 -0.28 19.68
CA LYS A 245 -19.04 -0.46 18.52
C LYS A 245 -18.29 -0.42 17.19
N THR A 246 -17.36 0.50 17.03
CA THR A 246 -16.61 0.65 15.76
C THR A 246 -15.43 -0.31 15.66
N GLY A 247 -14.80 -0.66 16.77
CA GLY A 247 -13.50 -1.28 16.79
C GLY A 247 -12.40 -0.29 16.39
N LYS A 248 -11.18 -0.78 16.25
CA LYS A 248 -10.01 0.02 15.88
C LYS A 248 -10.05 0.42 14.41
N LEU A 249 -9.38 1.49 14.05
CA LEU A 249 -9.17 1.86 12.65
C LEU A 249 -8.30 0.79 11.97
N ILE A 250 -8.70 0.36 10.76
CA ILE A 250 -7.97 -0.67 10.01
C ILE A 250 -7.56 -0.24 8.62
N SER A 251 -8.16 0.80 8.04
CA SER A 251 -7.89 1.21 6.67
C SER A 251 -7.99 2.71 6.48
N LEU A 252 -7.11 3.22 5.63
CA LEU A 252 -7.09 4.58 5.11
C LEU A 252 -6.89 4.51 3.60
N LYS A 253 -7.80 5.07 2.82
CA LYS A 253 -7.75 5.11 1.35
C LYS A 253 -8.10 6.51 0.85
N ASN A 254 -7.52 6.91 -0.28
CA ASN A 254 -7.99 8.05 -1.06
C ASN A 254 -8.91 7.55 -2.17
N VAL A 255 -10.05 8.18 -2.32
CA VAL A 255 -11.09 7.78 -3.27
C VAL A 255 -11.69 9.01 -3.95
N THR A 256 -12.21 8.82 -5.17
CA THR A 256 -12.97 9.82 -5.92
C THR A 256 -14.41 9.33 -6.15
N ASP A 257 -15.27 10.18 -6.69
CA ASP A 257 -16.65 9.80 -7.04
C ASP A 257 -16.71 8.81 -8.21
N GLN A 258 -15.61 8.65 -8.93
CA GLN A 258 -15.50 7.75 -10.09
C GLN A 258 -14.90 6.39 -9.72
N ASP A 259 -14.44 6.24 -8.49
CA ASP A 259 -13.88 4.97 -8.04
C ASP A 259 -14.97 3.99 -7.64
N ASP A 260 -14.79 2.75 -8.05
CA ASP A 260 -15.55 1.62 -7.52
C ASP A 260 -14.82 1.07 -6.28
N LEU A 261 -15.57 0.91 -5.19
CA LEU A 261 -15.04 0.31 -3.98
C LEU A 261 -15.20 -1.21 -4.03
N MET A 262 -14.09 -1.91 -3.97
CA MET A 262 -14.08 -3.36 -3.83
C MET A 262 -13.83 -3.72 -2.37
N VAL A 263 -14.80 -4.34 -1.73
CA VAL A 263 -14.67 -4.86 -0.37
C VAL A 263 -14.55 -6.37 -0.46
N ILE A 264 -13.43 -6.91 0.05
CA ILE A 264 -13.16 -8.34 0.05
C ILE A 264 -13.16 -8.81 1.49
N ASN A 265 -14.07 -9.73 1.83
CA ASN A 265 -14.10 -10.33 3.16
C ASN A 265 -13.08 -11.48 3.28
N LYS A 266 -12.88 -11.98 4.51
CA LYS A 266 -11.95 -13.10 4.77
C LYS A 266 -12.30 -14.38 4.03
N SER A 267 -13.54 -14.57 3.60
CA SER A 267 -13.95 -15.72 2.80
C SER A 267 -13.73 -15.53 1.29
N GLY A 268 -13.15 -14.41 0.86
CA GLY A 268 -12.82 -14.12 -0.52
C GLY A 268 -14.01 -13.70 -1.39
N ILE A 269 -15.14 -13.37 -0.77
CA ILE A 269 -16.30 -12.82 -1.47
C ILE A 269 -16.08 -11.31 -1.65
N THR A 270 -16.26 -10.86 -2.88
CA THR A 270 -16.09 -9.46 -3.31
C THR A 270 -17.43 -8.82 -3.56
#